data_f8bef22709739a15a0ae537d3c804e76
#
_entry.id   f8bef22709739a15a0ae537d3c804e76
#
_cell.length_a   1.000
_cell.length_b   1.000
_cell.length_c   1.000
_cell.angle_alpha   90.00
_cell.angle_beta   90.00
_cell.angle_gamma   90.00
#
_symmetry.space_group_name_H-M   'P 1'
#
loop_
_entity.id
_entity.type
_entity.pdbx_description
1 polymer ?
#
loop_
_entity_poly.entity_id
_entity_poly.type
_entity_poly.pdbx_seq_one_letter_code
_entity_poly.pdbx_strand_id
1 'polypeptide(L)'
;MRTWANVAELSKTKTLTGGLVARCAPGLPFLLEEGMEVAFVPPRHDAPRRARVLSVQDAGRDAFLVTFEGVDSIDVAELLVGCSCLVRRADLPESALAAEADGLEGFEVHDARAGFVGVVESVVENPGQSLLSVAPADGGRRVLVPLVDALVVGLDEDARRIDVDLPDGLLDL
;
A
#
# COMPACT_ATOMS: atom_id res chain seq x y z
N MET A 1 2.98 -8.84 -6.94
CA MET A 1 2.33 -7.73 -6.21
C MET A 1 2.52 -7.92 -4.71
N ARG A 2 2.68 -6.85 -3.98
CA ARG A 2 2.92 -6.93 -2.54
C ARG A 2 1.68 -7.46 -1.82
N THR A 3 1.87 -8.39 -0.90
CA THR A 3 0.77 -8.94 -0.06
C THR A 3 0.32 -7.93 1.00
N TRP A 4 1.20 -7.00 1.37
CA TRP A 4 1.02 -6.01 2.42
C TRP A 4 1.09 -4.58 1.86
N ALA A 5 0.25 -3.70 2.37
CA ALA A 5 0.25 -2.28 2.06
C ALA A 5 0.54 -1.45 3.31
N ASN A 6 1.38 -0.41 3.17
CA ASN A 6 1.60 0.58 4.22
C ASN A 6 0.40 1.53 4.25
N VAL A 7 -0.33 1.53 5.36
CA VAL A 7 -1.56 2.32 5.51
C VAL A 7 -1.44 3.45 6.53
N ALA A 8 -0.47 3.36 7.43
CA ALA A 8 -0.28 4.38 8.46
C ALA A 8 1.14 4.36 9.01
N GLU A 9 1.52 5.46 9.64
CA GLU A 9 2.78 5.62 10.35
C GLU A 9 2.51 6.05 11.80
N LEU A 10 3.21 5.43 12.75
CA LEU A 10 3.11 5.73 14.17
C LEU A 10 4.05 6.89 14.52
N SER A 11 3.49 8.03 14.92
CA SER A 11 4.25 9.26 15.11
C SER A 11 4.68 9.53 16.54
N LYS A 12 3.86 9.18 17.53
CA LYS A 12 4.15 9.38 18.96
C LYS A 12 3.23 8.56 19.85
N THR A 13 3.65 8.37 21.10
CA THR A 13 2.79 7.84 22.16
C THR A 13 1.82 8.92 22.67
N LYS A 14 0.64 8.52 23.11
CA LYS A 14 -0.40 9.43 23.61
C LYS A 14 -0.86 9.08 25.01
N THR A 15 -0.94 7.80 25.35
CA THR A 15 -1.46 7.32 26.63
C THR A 15 -0.46 6.43 27.36
N LEU A 16 -0.55 6.36 28.69
CA LEU A 16 0.30 5.49 29.50
C LEU A 16 -0.02 4.00 29.30
N THR A 17 -1.18 3.71 28.73
CA THR A 17 -1.68 2.35 28.45
C THR A 17 -1.37 1.85 27.04
N GLY A 18 -0.45 2.51 26.33
CA GLY A 18 0.05 2.04 25.04
C GLY A 18 -0.64 2.65 23.81
N GLY A 19 -1.50 3.67 24.00
CA GLY A 19 -2.11 4.37 22.86
C GLY A 19 -1.08 5.15 22.03
N LEU A 20 -1.15 4.98 20.74
CA LEU A 20 -0.24 5.60 19.74
C LEU A 20 -1.02 6.51 18.79
N VAL A 21 -0.40 7.61 18.41
CA VAL A 21 -0.91 8.48 17.35
C VAL A 21 -0.42 7.95 16.02
N ALA A 22 -1.38 7.56 15.18
CA ALA A 22 -1.14 7.12 13.80
C ALA A 22 -1.55 8.21 12.82
N ARG A 23 -0.79 8.35 11.74
CA ARG A 23 -1.10 9.21 10.60
C ARG A 23 -1.26 8.37 9.35
N CYS A 24 -2.11 8.83 8.43
CA CYS A 24 -2.28 8.17 7.13
C CYS A 24 -0.95 8.07 6.38
N ALA A 25 -0.77 6.99 5.65
CA ALA A 25 0.28 6.93 4.65
C ALA A 25 0.01 7.97 3.54
N PRO A 26 1.05 8.52 2.90
CA PRO A 26 0.88 9.52 1.84
C PRO A 26 -0.06 9.04 0.73
N GLY A 27 -1.03 9.88 0.38
CA GLY A 27 -2.00 9.59 -0.67
C GLY A 27 -3.15 8.65 -0.29
N LEU A 28 -3.19 8.14 0.94
CA LEU A 28 -4.25 7.24 1.41
C LEU A 28 -5.13 7.89 2.47
N PRO A 29 -6.44 7.57 2.52
CA PRO A 29 -7.27 7.85 3.67
C PRO A 29 -6.84 6.99 4.85
N PHE A 30 -7.38 7.25 6.04
CA PHE A 30 -7.12 6.40 7.20
C PHE A 30 -7.87 5.06 7.05
N LEU A 31 -7.14 3.96 7.06
CA LEU A 31 -7.64 2.63 6.71
C LEU A 31 -7.59 1.61 7.85
N LEU A 32 -7.01 1.98 9.01
CA LEU A 32 -7.00 1.08 10.16
C LEU A 32 -8.38 1.02 10.81
N GLU A 33 -8.85 -0.19 11.04
CA GLU A 33 -10.12 -0.48 11.70
C GLU A 33 -9.92 -1.50 12.83
N GLU A 34 -10.83 -1.51 13.80
CA GLU A 34 -10.82 -2.51 14.87
C GLU A 34 -10.86 -3.93 14.30
N GLY A 35 -10.04 -4.80 14.87
CA GLY A 35 -9.95 -6.20 14.48
C GLY A 35 -8.95 -6.49 13.36
N MET A 36 -8.42 -5.48 12.67
CA MET A 36 -7.39 -5.68 11.65
C MET A 36 -6.07 -6.15 12.26
N GLU A 37 -5.39 -7.08 11.57
CA GLU A 37 -4.02 -7.47 11.89
C GLU A 37 -3.04 -6.53 11.20
N VAL A 38 -2.14 -5.96 11.97
CA VAL A 38 -1.11 -5.01 11.54
C VAL A 38 0.27 -5.60 11.74
N ALA A 39 1.14 -5.48 10.76
CA ALA A 39 2.58 -5.72 10.90
C ALA A 39 3.33 -4.39 11.04
N PHE A 40 4.26 -4.31 11.97
CA PHE A 40 5.08 -3.12 12.19
C PHE A 40 6.42 -3.24 11.48
N VAL A 41 6.80 -2.20 10.74
CA VAL A 41 8.04 -2.13 9.96
C VAL A 41 8.73 -0.78 10.20
N PRO A 42 10.03 -0.76 10.50
CA PRO A 42 10.92 -1.91 10.70
C PRO A 42 10.57 -2.67 11.99
N PRO A 43 10.80 -4.00 12.04
CA PRO A 43 10.60 -4.76 13.27
C PRO A 43 11.56 -4.27 14.35
N ARG A 44 11.02 -4.05 15.55
CA ARG A 44 11.79 -3.61 16.72
C ARG A 44 12.07 -4.77 17.65
N HIS A 45 13.27 -4.76 18.23
CA HIS A 45 13.61 -5.69 19.31
C HIS A 45 12.72 -5.34 20.53
N ASP A 46 12.26 -6.35 21.24
CA ASP A 46 11.38 -6.22 22.42
C ASP A 46 9.99 -5.61 22.16
N ALA A 47 9.57 -5.45 20.91
CA ALA A 47 8.22 -5.04 20.54
C ALA A 47 7.53 -6.13 19.70
N PRO A 48 6.18 -6.20 19.73
CA PRO A 48 5.46 -7.13 18.87
C PRO A 48 5.71 -6.80 17.39
N ARG A 49 5.92 -7.82 16.58
CA ARG A 49 6.05 -7.67 15.12
C ARG A 49 4.71 -7.49 14.42
N ARG A 50 3.67 -8.04 15.03
CA ARG A 50 2.28 -7.95 14.58
C ARG A 50 1.38 -7.75 15.77
N ALA A 51 0.29 -7.07 15.58
CA ALA A 51 -0.74 -6.89 16.59
C ALA A 51 -2.10 -6.69 15.93
N ARG A 52 -3.15 -6.93 16.68
CA ARG A 52 -4.51 -6.61 16.25
C ARG A 52 -4.87 -5.22 16.75
N VAL A 53 -5.55 -4.44 15.92
CA VAL A 53 -6.11 -3.15 16.30
C VAL A 53 -7.27 -3.38 17.28
N LEU A 54 -7.18 -2.78 18.46
CA LEU A 54 -8.23 -2.85 19.50
C LEU A 54 -9.22 -1.68 19.39
N SER A 55 -8.72 -0.47 19.14
CA SER A 55 -9.56 0.72 19.00
C SER A 55 -8.93 1.76 18.09
N VAL A 56 -9.78 2.55 17.44
CA VAL A 56 -9.37 3.70 16.62
C VAL A 56 -10.27 4.87 17.01
N GLN A 57 -9.66 6.00 17.36
CA GLN A 57 -10.36 7.23 17.71
C GLN A 57 -9.75 8.41 16.95
N ASP A 58 -10.59 9.28 16.42
CA ASP A 58 -10.14 10.53 15.81
C ASP A 58 -9.43 11.41 16.85
N ALA A 59 -8.21 11.82 16.56
CA ALA A 59 -7.42 12.71 17.40
C ALA A 59 -7.26 14.13 16.80
N GLY A 60 -7.94 14.40 15.70
CA GLY A 60 -7.92 15.68 14.98
C GLY A 60 -6.69 15.86 14.07
N ARG A 61 -6.82 16.73 13.07
CA ARG A 61 -5.75 17.09 12.13
C ARG A 61 -5.11 15.86 11.44
N ASP A 62 -5.95 15.00 10.86
CA ASP A 62 -5.51 13.77 10.17
C ASP A 62 -4.68 12.82 11.05
N ALA A 63 -4.90 12.85 12.34
CA ALA A 63 -4.27 11.97 13.32
C ALA A 63 -5.33 11.14 14.04
N PHE A 64 -4.97 9.90 14.35
CA PHE A 64 -5.85 8.93 14.99
C PHE A 64 -5.14 8.31 16.19
N LEU A 65 -5.87 8.15 17.30
CA LEU A 65 -5.39 7.39 18.44
C LEU A 65 -5.73 5.92 18.24
N VAL A 66 -4.71 5.10 18.14
CA VAL A 66 -4.85 3.66 17.91
C VAL A 66 -4.26 2.87 19.07
N THR A 67 -4.97 1.86 19.52
CA THR A 67 -4.49 0.89 20.50
C THR A 67 -4.38 -0.48 19.85
N PHE A 68 -3.36 -1.24 20.27
CA PHE A 68 -3.06 -2.56 19.75
C PHE A 68 -3.01 -3.61 20.83
N GLU A 69 -3.45 -4.82 20.50
CA GLU A 69 -3.33 -5.98 21.39
C GLU A 69 -1.85 -6.26 21.71
N GLY A 70 -1.53 -6.44 22.99
CA GLY A 70 -0.16 -6.66 23.44
C GLY A 70 0.69 -5.40 23.59
N VAL A 71 0.15 -4.22 23.26
CA VAL A 71 0.78 -2.91 23.50
C VAL A 71 -0.02 -2.19 24.58
N ASP A 72 0.26 -2.51 25.84
CA ASP A 72 -0.50 -2.10 27.01
C ASP A 72 0.24 -1.16 27.96
N SER A 73 1.44 -0.73 27.56
CA SER A 73 2.27 0.25 28.29
C SER A 73 2.92 1.25 27.35
N ILE A 74 3.25 2.42 27.90
CA ILE A 74 3.96 3.45 27.15
C ILE A 74 5.34 2.97 26.71
N ASP A 75 6.01 2.13 27.50
CA ASP A 75 7.36 1.64 27.19
C ASP A 75 7.35 0.77 25.93
N VAL A 76 6.37 -0.11 25.77
CA VAL A 76 6.21 -0.93 24.56
C VAL A 76 5.77 -0.04 23.38
N ALA A 77 4.86 0.90 23.61
CA ALA A 77 4.40 1.83 22.59
C ALA A 77 5.55 2.70 22.03
N GLU A 78 6.45 3.18 22.87
CA GLU A 78 7.61 3.97 22.45
C GLU A 78 8.53 3.22 21.47
N LEU A 79 8.64 1.90 21.62
CA LEU A 79 9.40 1.07 20.68
C LEU A 79 8.80 1.05 19.28
N LEU A 80 7.51 1.27 19.15
CA LEU A 80 6.78 1.29 17.89
C LEU A 80 6.72 2.66 17.22
N VAL A 81 7.13 3.73 17.90
CA VAL A 81 7.19 5.08 17.31
C VAL A 81 8.15 5.09 16.12
N GLY A 82 7.71 5.66 15.01
CA GLY A 82 8.44 5.66 13.73
C GLY A 82 8.24 4.42 12.88
N CYS A 83 7.49 3.42 13.36
CA CYS A 83 7.14 2.25 12.55
C CYS A 83 5.99 2.57 11.60
N SER A 84 6.04 1.96 10.42
CA SER A 84 4.92 1.89 9.50
C SER A 84 4.00 0.72 9.85
N CYS A 85 2.70 0.93 9.69
CA CYS A 85 1.67 -0.08 9.87
C CYS A 85 1.31 -0.69 8.52
N LEU A 86 1.61 -1.98 8.35
CA LEU A 86 1.29 -2.75 7.15
C LEU A 86 0.07 -3.62 7.40
N VAL A 87 -0.89 -3.56 6.51
CA VAL A 87 -2.11 -4.38 6.50
C VAL A 87 -2.12 -5.24 5.25
N ARG A 88 -2.72 -6.42 5.32
CA ARG A 88 -2.89 -7.27 4.14
C ARG A 88 -3.79 -6.56 3.12
N ARG A 89 -3.37 -6.55 1.87
CA ARG A 89 -4.18 -5.95 0.79
C ARG A 89 -5.56 -6.56 0.67
N ALA A 90 -5.68 -7.86 0.97
CA ALA A 90 -6.97 -8.56 0.96
C ALA A 90 -7.97 -8.01 2.00
N ASP A 91 -7.49 -7.35 3.06
CA ASP A 91 -8.31 -6.75 4.12
C ASP A 91 -8.68 -5.28 3.83
N LEU A 92 -8.18 -4.71 2.73
CA LEU A 92 -8.42 -3.34 2.33
C LEU A 92 -9.57 -3.24 1.31
N PRO A 93 -10.36 -2.15 1.33
CA PRO A 93 -11.36 -1.91 0.31
C PRO A 93 -10.70 -1.62 -1.05
N GLU A 94 -11.36 -2.01 -2.14
CA GLU A 94 -10.86 -1.79 -3.51
C GLU A 94 -10.59 -0.31 -3.81
N SER A 95 -11.38 0.59 -3.25
CA SER A 95 -11.19 2.04 -3.38
C SER A 95 -9.86 2.53 -2.81
N ALA A 96 -9.37 1.89 -1.75
CA ALA A 96 -8.08 2.21 -1.16
C ALA A 96 -6.91 1.71 -2.03
N LEU A 97 -7.09 0.55 -2.65
CA LEU A 97 -6.12 -0.01 -3.60
C LEU A 97 -6.04 0.83 -4.88
N ALA A 98 -7.17 1.39 -5.32
CA ALA A 98 -7.20 2.33 -6.45
C ALA A 98 -6.43 3.63 -6.13
N ALA A 99 -6.59 4.19 -4.92
CA ALA A 99 -5.84 5.37 -4.49
C ALA A 99 -4.31 5.11 -4.42
N GLU A 100 -3.91 3.89 -4.07
CA GLU A 100 -2.49 3.48 -4.14
C GLU A 100 -2.01 3.37 -5.60
N ALA A 101 -2.89 2.96 -6.52
CA ALA A 101 -2.60 2.88 -7.94
C ALA A 101 -2.39 4.26 -8.60
N ASP A 102 -3.01 5.33 -8.10
CA ASP A 102 -2.79 6.70 -8.59
C ASP A 102 -1.33 7.16 -8.43
N GLY A 103 -0.57 6.55 -7.52
CA GLY A 103 0.87 6.79 -7.33
C GLY A 103 1.76 6.11 -8.38
N LEU A 104 1.21 5.32 -9.29
CA LEU A 104 1.97 4.57 -10.30
C LEU A 104 2.22 5.35 -11.59
N GLU A 105 1.72 6.57 -11.73
CA GLU A 105 2.00 7.42 -12.87
C GLU A 105 3.51 7.69 -13.01
N GLY A 106 4.02 7.56 -14.22
CA GLY A 106 5.45 7.70 -14.52
C GLY A 106 6.31 6.47 -14.20
N PHE A 107 5.70 5.35 -13.77
CA PHE A 107 6.41 4.09 -13.62
C PHE A 107 6.64 3.44 -14.99
N GLU A 108 7.80 2.81 -15.16
CA GLU A 108 8.10 2.00 -16.32
C GLU A 108 7.43 0.63 -16.20
N VAL A 109 6.84 0.16 -17.28
CA VAL A 109 6.23 -1.17 -17.37
C VAL A 109 7.13 -2.09 -18.19
N HIS A 110 7.52 -3.21 -17.61
CA HIS A 110 8.35 -4.22 -18.24
C HIS A 110 7.61 -5.57 -18.25
N ASP A 111 7.42 -6.12 -19.42
CA ASP A 111 6.84 -7.44 -19.60
C ASP A 111 7.93 -8.53 -19.58
N ALA A 112 7.62 -9.69 -19.01
CA ALA A 112 8.57 -10.78 -18.87
C ALA A 112 9.09 -11.32 -20.20
N ARG A 113 8.33 -11.17 -21.30
CA ARG A 113 8.66 -11.65 -22.63
C ARG A 113 9.00 -10.52 -23.61
N ALA A 114 8.19 -9.48 -23.63
CA ALA A 114 8.37 -8.34 -24.54
C ALA A 114 9.41 -7.32 -24.07
N GLY A 115 9.81 -7.35 -22.80
CA GLY A 115 10.71 -6.38 -22.20
C GLY A 115 10.02 -5.06 -21.92
N PHE A 116 10.69 -3.93 -22.13
CA PHE A 116 10.14 -2.61 -21.89
C PHE A 116 8.91 -2.32 -22.76
N VAL A 117 7.77 -2.10 -22.12
CA VAL A 117 6.49 -1.83 -22.79
C VAL A 117 6.24 -0.33 -22.94
N GLY A 118 6.45 0.43 -21.88
CA GLY A 118 6.19 1.87 -21.88
C GLY A 118 6.14 2.44 -20.47
N VAL A 119 5.56 3.63 -20.36
CA VAL A 119 5.41 4.35 -19.08
C VAL A 119 3.94 4.53 -18.74
N VAL A 120 3.58 4.35 -17.48
CA VAL A 120 2.21 4.59 -17.00
C VAL A 120 1.87 6.07 -17.11
N GLU A 121 0.87 6.41 -17.91
CA GLU A 121 0.34 7.78 -18.04
C GLU A 121 -0.75 8.07 -17.00
N SER A 122 -1.60 7.09 -16.76
CA SER A 122 -2.71 7.22 -15.81
C SER A 122 -3.21 5.85 -15.38
N VAL A 123 -3.96 5.84 -14.30
CA VAL A 123 -4.72 4.67 -13.85
C VAL A 123 -6.20 4.91 -14.18
N VAL A 124 -6.80 3.97 -14.88
CA VAL A 124 -8.22 4.00 -15.24
C VAL A 124 -8.98 3.08 -14.30
N GLU A 125 -9.88 3.65 -13.54
CA GLU A 125 -10.79 2.86 -12.71
C GLU A 125 -11.89 2.24 -13.57
N ASN A 126 -12.06 0.94 -13.44
CA ASN A 126 -13.14 0.21 -14.09
C ASN A 126 -13.90 -0.63 -13.04
N PRO A 127 -15.19 -0.80 -13.13
CA PRO A 127 -15.91 -1.68 -12.22
C PRO A 127 -15.30 -3.08 -12.19
N GLY A 128 -14.71 -3.44 -11.03
CA GLY A 128 -14.10 -4.75 -10.79
C GLY A 128 -12.59 -4.83 -10.95
N GLN A 129 -11.93 -3.87 -11.61
CA GLN A 129 -10.45 -3.84 -11.70
C GLN A 129 -9.92 -2.48 -12.17
N SER A 130 -8.76 -2.09 -11.69
CA SER A 130 -8.04 -0.93 -12.21
C SER A 130 -7.19 -1.33 -13.43
N LEU A 131 -7.06 -0.43 -14.39
CA LEU A 131 -6.25 -0.59 -15.58
C LEU A 131 -5.15 0.47 -15.62
N LEU A 132 -3.92 0.06 -15.90
CA LEU A 132 -2.83 0.99 -16.19
C LEU A 132 -2.92 1.40 -17.66
N SER A 133 -3.05 2.70 -17.93
CA SER A 133 -2.89 3.26 -19.27
C SER A 133 -1.39 3.50 -19.50
N VAL A 134 -0.80 2.68 -20.34
CA VAL A 134 0.64 2.70 -20.64
C VAL A 134 0.88 3.32 -21.98
N ALA A 135 1.71 4.37 -22.01
CA ALA A 135 2.21 4.97 -23.25
C ALA A 135 3.42 4.16 -23.74
N PRO A 136 3.34 3.51 -24.91
CA PRO A 136 4.46 2.74 -25.42
C PRO A 136 5.60 3.67 -25.90
N ALA A 137 6.83 3.16 -25.79
CA ALA A 137 8.04 3.93 -26.12
C ALA A 137 8.14 4.33 -27.61
N ASP A 138 7.49 3.58 -28.49
CA ASP A 138 7.48 3.84 -29.94
C ASP A 138 6.46 4.90 -30.38
N GLY A 139 5.71 5.47 -29.42
CA GLY A 139 4.65 6.45 -29.71
C GLY A 139 3.41 5.84 -30.33
N GLY A 140 3.26 4.52 -30.23
CA GLY A 140 2.13 3.77 -30.75
C GLY A 140 0.84 3.98 -29.92
N ARG A 141 -0.10 3.07 -30.11
CA ARG A 141 -1.39 3.09 -29.41
C ARG A 141 -1.19 2.76 -27.93
N ARG A 142 -1.90 3.45 -27.05
CA ARG A 142 -1.90 3.18 -25.62
C ARG A 142 -2.32 1.74 -25.32
N VAL A 143 -1.61 1.10 -24.41
CA VAL A 143 -1.90 -0.24 -23.95
C VAL A 143 -2.58 -0.17 -22.59
N LEU A 144 -3.68 -0.88 -22.42
CA LEU A 144 -4.37 -1.01 -21.14
C LEU A 144 -3.95 -2.30 -20.45
N VAL A 145 -3.24 -2.19 -19.35
CA VAL A 145 -2.75 -3.34 -18.59
C VAL A 145 -3.59 -3.50 -17.32
N PRO A 146 -4.28 -4.61 -17.12
CA PRO A 146 -5.02 -4.85 -15.89
C PRO A 146 -4.09 -4.92 -14.68
N LEU A 147 -4.41 -4.14 -13.63
CA LEU A 147 -3.68 -4.13 -12.37
C LEU A 147 -4.22 -5.24 -11.46
N VAL A 148 -3.86 -6.47 -11.77
CA VAL A 148 -4.28 -7.66 -11.02
C VAL A 148 -3.08 -8.51 -10.63
N ASP A 149 -3.17 -9.20 -9.50
CA ASP A 149 -2.08 -10.03 -8.95
C ASP A 149 -1.62 -11.13 -9.92
N ALA A 150 -2.49 -11.59 -10.81
CA ALA A 150 -2.16 -12.61 -11.80
C ALA A 150 -1.21 -12.09 -12.89
N LEU A 151 -1.19 -10.79 -13.15
CA LEU A 151 -0.40 -10.19 -14.23
C LEU A 151 0.77 -9.36 -13.72
N VAL A 152 0.65 -8.74 -12.53
CA VAL A 152 1.72 -7.93 -11.93
C VAL A 152 2.59 -8.84 -11.07
N VAL A 153 3.80 -9.12 -11.54
CA VAL A 153 4.74 -10.03 -10.87
C VAL A 153 5.73 -9.31 -9.95
N GLY A 154 5.93 -8.00 -10.15
CA GLY A 154 6.82 -7.19 -9.32
C GLY A 154 6.48 -5.70 -9.37
N LEU A 155 6.78 -5.01 -8.27
CA LEU A 155 6.69 -3.55 -8.15
C LEU A 155 7.92 -3.07 -7.39
N ASP A 156 8.73 -2.25 -8.05
CA ASP A 156 9.88 -1.58 -7.46
C ASP A 156 9.62 -0.06 -7.44
N GLU A 157 9.33 0.45 -6.24
CA GLU A 157 9.01 1.87 -6.05
C GLU A 157 10.25 2.76 -6.17
N ASP A 158 11.41 2.27 -5.76
CA ASP A 158 12.68 3.02 -5.82
C ASP A 158 13.13 3.19 -7.26
N ALA A 159 13.03 2.11 -8.05
CA ALA A 159 13.32 2.14 -9.49
C ALA A 159 12.13 2.68 -10.32
N ARG A 160 10.97 2.91 -9.72
CA ARG A 160 9.72 3.27 -10.39
C ARG A 160 9.40 2.33 -11.54
N ARG A 161 9.40 1.03 -11.25
CA ARG A 161 9.25 -0.03 -12.23
C ARG A 161 8.18 -1.02 -11.84
N ILE A 162 7.38 -1.42 -12.81
CA ILE A 162 6.36 -2.46 -12.70
C ILE A 162 6.74 -3.60 -13.63
N ASP A 163 6.93 -4.79 -13.08
CA ASP A 163 7.16 -6.01 -13.85
C ASP A 163 5.84 -6.77 -14.01
N VAL A 164 5.51 -7.12 -15.23
CA VAL A 164 4.27 -7.81 -15.61
C VAL A 164 4.56 -9.07 -16.41
N ASP A 165 3.65 -10.02 -16.37
CA ASP A 165 3.61 -11.20 -17.26
C ASP A 165 2.28 -11.17 -18.00
N LEU A 166 2.29 -10.58 -19.19
CA LEU A 166 1.08 -10.35 -19.98
C LEU A 166 0.76 -11.54 -20.88
N PRO A 167 -0.52 -11.91 -21.05
CA PRO A 167 -0.90 -12.90 -22.01
C PRO A 167 -0.62 -12.46 -23.44
N ASP A 168 -0.33 -13.43 -24.31
CA ASP A 168 -0.05 -13.19 -25.70
C ASP A 168 -1.20 -12.42 -26.39
N GLY A 169 -0.85 -11.37 -27.13
CA GLY A 169 -1.80 -10.53 -27.85
C GLY A 169 -2.36 -9.35 -27.08
N LEU A 170 -2.10 -9.20 -25.78
CA LEU A 170 -2.57 -8.03 -25.02
C LEU A 170 -1.89 -6.73 -25.48
N LEU A 171 -0.62 -6.81 -25.88
CA LEU A 171 0.15 -5.68 -26.37
C LEU A 171 -0.21 -5.29 -27.83
N ASP A 172 -0.91 -6.16 -28.53
CA ASP A 172 -1.32 -5.97 -29.94
C ASP A 172 -2.75 -5.39 -30.08
N LEU A 173 -3.45 -5.19 -28.96
CA LEU A 173 -4.81 -4.64 -28.90
C LEU A 173 -4.78 -3.12 -28.87
#